data_8d1441abbf883874b93449071657bb0a
#
_entry.id   8d1441abbf883874b93449071657bb0a
#
_cell.length_a   1.000
_cell.length_b   1.000
_cell.length_c   1.000
_cell.angle_alpha   90.00
_cell.angle_beta   90.00
_cell.angle_gamma   90.00
#
_symmetry.space_group_name_H-M   'P 1'
#
loop_
_entity.id
_entity.type
_entity.pdbx_description
1 polymer ?
#
loop_
_entity_poly.entity_id
_entity_poly.type
_entity_poly.pdbx_seq_one_letter_code
_entity_poly.pdbx_strand_id
1 'polypeptide(L)'
;ESGQLKRITSIKITAFKDVLVSNKDFVTESVLQPGSGEWYKIAVQNDGIYKIDYDLLASMGIDMSSLNPRDVHVFGNGDGKLPELNSIPRTDDLAQNSVQYFGASDNVFNQNDYMLFYGWGPNRWRANGTAEFEQIKNIYTDYSYYFININSERTPSEIQTNAAVQGSPDEIISIYDYRACYENDLVSLIGGGQRWYGELF
;
A
#
# COMPACT_ATOMS: atom_id res chain seq x y z
N GLU A 1 -3.07 -38.00 32.03
CA GLU A 1 -3.98 -36.92 32.49
C GLU A 1 -5.08 -36.79 31.47
N SER A 2 -6.34 -37.04 31.89
CA SER A 2 -7.52 -36.97 31.03
C SER A 2 -7.78 -35.52 30.66
N GLY A 3 -7.59 -35.16 29.39
CA GLY A 3 -7.89 -33.84 28.85
C GLY A 3 -9.40 -33.59 28.83
N GLN A 4 -9.97 -33.13 29.92
CA GLN A 4 -11.34 -32.62 29.94
C GLN A 4 -11.39 -31.24 29.30
N LEU A 5 -12.17 -31.10 28.26
CA LEU A 5 -12.52 -29.80 27.69
C LEU A 5 -13.32 -29.00 28.73
N LYS A 6 -12.77 -27.87 29.16
CA LYS A 6 -13.43 -26.95 30.09
C LYS A 6 -14.07 -25.80 29.29
N ARG A 7 -15.36 -25.61 29.49
CA ARG A 7 -16.10 -24.48 28.93
C ARG A 7 -15.90 -23.23 29.81
N ILE A 8 -15.44 -22.14 29.22
CA ILE A 8 -15.42 -20.82 29.91
C ILE A 8 -16.86 -20.34 29.96
N THR A 9 -17.39 -20.17 31.17
CA THR A 9 -18.76 -19.71 31.41
C THR A 9 -18.88 -18.21 31.73
N SER A 10 -17.78 -17.58 32.13
CA SER A 10 -17.73 -16.15 32.35
C SER A 10 -16.31 -15.61 32.20
N ILE A 11 -16.19 -14.39 31.69
CA ILE A 11 -14.94 -13.63 31.63
C ILE A 11 -15.21 -12.28 32.30
N LYS A 12 -14.38 -11.91 33.30
CA LYS A 12 -14.37 -10.55 33.88
C LYS A 12 -13.22 -9.79 33.25
N ILE A 13 -13.55 -8.72 32.50
CA ILE A 13 -12.55 -7.80 31.94
C ILE A 13 -12.52 -6.56 32.83
N THR A 14 -11.35 -6.24 33.38
CA THR A 14 -11.11 -5.00 34.11
C THR A 14 -10.18 -4.14 33.27
N ALA A 15 -10.68 -3.02 32.75
CA ALA A 15 -9.88 -2.05 32.01
C ALA A 15 -9.37 -0.98 32.98
N PHE A 16 -8.07 -0.78 33.01
CA PHE A 16 -7.44 0.35 33.71
C PHE A 16 -7.09 1.39 32.65
N LYS A 17 -7.51 2.63 32.89
CA LYS A 17 -7.03 3.76 32.09
C LYS A 17 -5.65 4.12 32.62
N ASP A 18 -4.64 3.54 32.00
CA ASP A 18 -3.26 3.98 32.24
C ASP A 18 -3.02 5.23 31.39
N VAL A 19 -2.55 6.29 32.01
CA VAL A 19 -2.09 7.48 31.28
C VAL A 19 -0.70 7.12 30.74
N LEU A 20 -0.69 6.38 29.65
CA LEU A 20 0.54 6.21 28.90
C LEU A 20 0.92 7.58 28.36
N VAL A 21 1.88 8.22 29.00
CA VAL A 21 2.59 9.36 28.41
C VAL A 21 3.45 8.77 27.26
N SER A 22 2.78 8.49 26.15
CA SER A 22 3.46 8.20 24.91
C SER A 22 3.81 9.56 24.31
N ASN A 23 5.09 9.91 24.33
CA ASN A 23 5.65 10.97 23.49
C ASN A 23 5.72 10.48 22.02
N LYS A 24 4.67 9.88 21.49
CA LYS A 24 4.48 9.72 20.07
C LYS A 24 3.77 10.97 19.59
N ASP A 25 4.46 11.78 18.83
CA ASP A 25 3.85 12.83 18.04
C ASP A 25 2.97 12.17 16.99
N PHE A 26 1.70 11.94 17.34
CA PHE A 26 0.70 11.52 16.36
C PHE A 26 0.37 12.69 15.46
N VAL A 27 0.13 12.44 14.20
CA VAL A 27 -0.45 13.42 13.29
C VAL A 27 -1.79 13.87 13.90
N THR A 28 -1.87 15.16 14.19
CA THR A 28 -3.07 15.76 14.79
C THR A 28 -4.17 15.99 13.77
N GLU A 29 -3.79 16.06 12.48
CA GLU A 29 -4.69 16.30 11.35
C GLU A 29 -4.34 15.32 10.23
N SER A 30 -5.28 14.41 9.91
CA SER A 30 -5.11 13.47 8.80
C SER A 30 -5.24 14.18 7.46
N VAL A 31 -4.59 13.64 6.41
CA VAL A 31 -4.81 14.09 5.03
C VAL A 31 -6.25 13.86 4.56
N LEU A 32 -6.98 12.94 5.19
CA LEU A 32 -8.39 12.60 4.91
C LEU A 32 -9.41 13.49 5.66
N GLN A 33 -9.05 14.72 5.98
CA GLN A 33 -9.97 15.62 6.68
C GLN A 33 -11.04 16.25 5.75
N PRO A 34 -12.16 16.73 6.30
CA PRO A 34 -13.18 17.44 5.54
C PRO A 34 -12.59 18.65 4.79
N GLY A 35 -12.95 18.80 3.51
CA GLY A 35 -12.43 19.87 2.65
C GLY A 35 -11.08 19.59 2.01
N SER A 36 -10.48 18.41 2.22
CA SER A 36 -9.21 18.02 1.61
C SER A 36 -9.36 17.51 0.16
N GLY A 37 -10.49 17.73 -0.49
CA GLY A 37 -10.81 17.26 -1.82
C GLY A 37 -11.65 15.98 -1.84
N GLU A 38 -11.84 15.42 -3.02
CA GLU A 38 -12.55 14.15 -3.21
C GLU A 38 -11.58 12.99 -3.12
N TRP A 39 -12.03 11.85 -2.53
CA TRP A 39 -11.20 10.70 -2.27
C TRP A 39 -11.81 9.43 -2.80
N TYR A 40 -11.03 8.68 -3.57
CA TYR A 40 -11.42 7.41 -4.20
C TYR A 40 -10.43 6.32 -3.83
N LYS A 41 -10.92 5.15 -3.42
CA LYS A 41 -10.09 4.02 -2.98
C LYS A 41 -9.84 3.06 -4.12
N ILE A 42 -8.58 2.68 -4.33
CA ILE A 42 -8.16 1.65 -5.28
C ILE A 42 -7.42 0.52 -4.56
N ALA A 43 -7.47 -0.68 -5.12
CA ALA A 43 -6.83 -1.88 -4.59
C ALA A 43 -5.67 -2.31 -5.48
N VAL A 44 -4.54 -2.63 -4.87
CA VAL A 44 -3.31 -3.08 -5.52
C VAL A 44 -2.93 -4.46 -4.98
N GLN A 45 -2.81 -5.45 -5.84
CA GLN A 45 -2.55 -6.84 -5.44
C GLN A 45 -1.06 -7.20 -5.49
N ASN A 46 -0.33 -6.67 -6.45
CA ASN A 46 1.09 -6.99 -6.65
C ASN A 46 1.93 -5.72 -6.69
N ASP A 47 3.23 -5.88 -6.42
CA ASP A 47 4.19 -4.81 -6.64
C ASP A 47 4.30 -4.50 -8.13
N GLY A 48 4.28 -3.22 -8.50
CA GLY A 48 4.42 -2.85 -9.90
C GLY A 48 4.02 -1.42 -10.24
N ILE A 49 4.14 -1.11 -11.52
CA ILE A 49 3.72 0.18 -12.07
C ILE A 49 2.24 0.08 -12.44
N TYR A 50 1.45 0.98 -11.88
CA TYR A 50 0.01 1.08 -12.11
C TYR A 50 -0.32 2.30 -12.94
N LYS A 51 -1.24 2.12 -13.88
CA LYS A 51 -1.73 3.16 -14.76
C LYS A 51 -3.08 3.65 -14.26
N ILE A 52 -3.21 4.96 -14.11
CA ILE A 52 -4.48 5.66 -13.89
C ILE A 52 -4.76 6.44 -15.16
N ASP A 53 -5.79 6.07 -15.87
CA ASP A 53 -6.21 6.69 -17.13
C ASP A 53 -7.59 7.32 -17.04
N TYR A 54 -8.01 7.95 -18.12
CA TYR A 54 -9.30 8.62 -18.25
C TYR A 54 -10.47 7.69 -17.92
N ASP A 55 -10.46 6.48 -18.47
CA ASP A 55 -11.57 5.54 -18.32
C ASP A 55 -11.72 5.06 -16.89
N LEU A 56 -10.62 4.83 -16.19
CA LEU A 56 -10.63 4.48 -14.76
C LEU A 56 -11.25 5.62 -13.95
N LEU A 57 -10.79 6.86 -14.13
CA LEU A 57 -11.29 8.02 -13.38
C LEU A 57 -12.78 8.27 -13.67
N ALA A 58 -13.17 8.21 -14.92
CA ALA A 58 -14.57 8.34 -15.33
C ALA A 58 -15.46 7.23 -14.74
N SER A 59 -14.95 5.99 -14.66
CA SER A 59 -15.68 4.85 -14.05
C SER A 59 -15.91 5.02 -12.56
N MET A 60 -15.08 5.82 -11.90
CA MET A 60 -15.22 6.16 -10.48
C MET A 60 -16.23 7.29 -10.25
N GLY A 61 -16.79 7.89 -11.32
CA GLY A 61 -17.75 8.99 -11.25
C GLY A 61 -17.11 10.37 -11.14
N ILE A 62 -15.82 10.50 -11.42
CA ILE A 62 -15.12 11.78 -11.43
C ILE A 62 -15.57 12.58 -12.67
N ASP A 63 -15.85 13.87 -12.47
CA ASP A 63 -16.16 14.77 -13.58
C ASP A 63 -14.90 15.09 -14.39
N MET A 64 -14.80 14.50 -15.56
CA MET A 64 -13.67 14.65 -16.48
C MET A 64 -13.69 15.92 -17.32
N SER A 65 -14.80 16.70 -17.28
CA SER A 65 -15.01 17.82 -18.21
C SER A 65 -14.00 18.96 -18.06
N SER A 66 -13.44 19.13 -16.88
CA SER A 66 -12.47 20.19 -16.55
C SER A 66 -11.34 19.72 -15.63
N LEU A 67 -11.16 18.43 -15.51
CA LEU A 67 -10.15 17.85 -14.63
C LEU A 67 -8.75 18.16 -15.18
N ASN A 68 -7.91 18.81 -14.36
CA ASN A 68 -6.50 18.95 -14.66
C ASN A 68 -5.74 17.69 -14.16
N PRO A 69 -4.90 17.06 -14.99
CA PRO A 69 -4.10 15.91 -14.54
C PRO A 69 -3.30 16.18 -13.27
N ARG A 70 -2.84 17.42 -13.06
CA ARG A 70 -2.04 17.80 -11.90
C ARG A 70 -2.83 17.96 -10.61
N ASP A 71 -4.16 17.98 -10.69
CA ASP A 71 -5.05 17.96 -9.52
C ASP A 71 -5.34 16.54 -9.02
N VAL A 72 -4.85 15.52 -9.74
CA VAL A 72 -5.00 14.11 -9.39
C VAL A 72 -3.76 13.65 -8.63
N HIS A 73 -3.92 13.24 -7.39
CA HIS A 73 -2.86 12.80 -6.50
C HIS A 73 -3.09 11.38 -6.04
N VAL A 74 -2.01 10.63 -5.77
CA VAL A 74 -2.08 9.27 -5.25
C VAL A 74 -1.49 9.23 -3.84
N PHE A 75 -2.23 8.62 -2.92
CA PHE A 75 -1.81 8.44 -1.54
C PHE A 75 -1.82 6.95 -1.15
N GLY A 76 -0.90 6.56 -0.30
CA GLY A 76 -0.83 5.22 0.25
C GLY A 76 0.58 4.89 0.70
N ASN A 77 0.70 4.03 1.69
CA ASN A 77 2.00 3.73 2.29
C ASN A 77 2.61 2.44 1.73
N GLY A 78 1.76 1.49 1.36
CA GLY A 78 2.23 0.21 0.85
C GLY A 78 3.11 -0.55 1.85
N ASP A 79 2.89 -0.40 3.16
CA ASP A 79 3.77 -0.92 4.21
C ASP A 79 3.64 -2.44 4.43
N GLY A 80 2.70 -3.10 3.75
CA GLY A 80 2.42 -4.52 3.95
C GLY A 80 1.69 -4.78 5.28
N LYS A 81 2.02 -5.89 5.94
CA LYS A 81 1.46 -6.23 7.26
C LYS A 81 1.98 -5.25 8.32
N LEU A 82 1.07 -4.64 9.06
CA LEU A 82 1.44 -3.76 10.18
C LEU A 82 2.18 -4.54 11.29
N PRO A 83 3.10 -3.90 12.02
CA PRO A 83 3.74 -4.48 13.18
C PRO A 83 2.72 -4.90 14.24
N GLU A 84 2.91 -6.05 14.87
CA GLU A 84 2.04 -6.55 15.94
C GLU A 84 2.19 -5.73 17.23
N LEU A 85 3.41 -5.28 17.52
CA LEU A 85 3.69 -4.49 18.70
C LEU A 85 3.52 -3.01 18.41
N ASN A 86 2.74 -2.32 19.24
CA ASN A 86 2.53 -0.87 19.12
C ASN A 86 3.81 -0.04 19.35
N SER A 87 4.85 -0.62 19.97
CA SER A 87 6.15 0.03 20.16
C SER A 87 7.00 0.12 18.90
N ILE A 88 6.68 -0.68 17.87
CA ILE A 88 7.40 -0.64 16.59
C ILE A 88 6.89 0.55 15.78
N PRO A 89 7.79 1.41 15.29
CA PRO A 89 7.41 2.55 14.45
C PRO A 89 6.66 2.09 13.20
N ARG A 90 5.64 2.86 12.82
CA ARG A 90 4.84 2.68 11.61
C ARG A 90 4.44 4.03 11.07
N THR A 91 4.10 4.09 9.80
CA THR A 91 3.57 5.28 9.16
C THR A 91 2.23 5.65 9.81
N ASP A 92 2.09 6.89 10.25
CA ASP A 92 0.92 7.33 11.03
C ASP A 92 -0.25 7.78 10.14
N ASP A 93 0.05 8.44 9.00
CA ASP A 93 -0.97 8.91 8.05
C ASP A 93 -0.60 8.46 6.62
N LEU A 94 -1.46 8.75 5.65
CA LEU A 94 -1.22 8.41 4.25
C LEU A 94 -0.15 9.34 3.64
N ALA A 95 0.85 8.75 3.03
CA ALA A 95 1.88 9.47 2.29
C ALA A 95 1.46 9.70 0.85
N GLN A 96 1.76 10.89 0.31
CA GLN A 96 1.60 11.18 -1.11
C GLN A 96 2.67 10.45 -1.92
N ASN A 97 2.23 9.69 -2.92
CA ASN A 97 3.13 8.97 -3.82
C ASN A 97 3.50 9.84 -5.02
N SER A 98 4.75 9.68 -5.48
CA SER A 98 5.19 10.34 -6.69
C SER A 98 4.57 9.67 -7.91
N VAL A 99 4.16 10.49 -8.88
CA VAL A 99 3.51 10.06 -10.11
C VAL A 99 4.24 10.63 -11.33
N GLN A 100 4.14 9.95 -12.45
CA GLN A 100 4.58 10.47 -13.73
C GLN A 100 3.36 10.74 -14.60
N TYR A 101 3.22 11.98 -15.08
CA TYR A 101 2.10 12.38 -15.94
C TYR A 101 2.47 12.24 -17.41
N PHE A 102 1.48 11.84 -18.24
CA PHE A 102 1.55 11.79 -19.69
C PHE A 102 0.32 12.51 -20.26
N GLY A 103 0.55 13.48 -21.14
CA GLY A 103 -0.50 14.29 -21.74
C GLY A 103 -0.88 15.56 -20.96
N ALA A 104 -0.28 15.85 -19.81
CA ALA A 104 -0.67 16.91 -18.88
C ALA A 104 -0.30 18.36 -19.35
N SER A 105 0.09 18.57 -20.60
CA SER A 105 0.62 19.86 -21.07
C SER A 105 -0.44 20.94 -21.31
N ASP A 106 -1.67 20.54 -21.59
CA ASP A 106 -2.81 21.42 -21.85
C ASP A 106 -3.71 21.66 -20.62
N ASN A 107 -3.35 21.08 -19.46
CA ASN A 107 -4.09 21.14 -18.20
C ASN A 107 -5.51 20.53 -18.25
N VAL A 108 -5.80 19.68 -19.22
CA VAL A 108 -7.06 18.94 -19.32
C VAL A 108 -6.73 17.45 -19.37
N PHE A 109 -7.42 16.63 -18.57
CA PHE A 109 -7.26 15.18 -18.60
C PHE A 109 -8.06 14.59 -19.75
N ASN A 110 -7.42 14.42 -20.90
CA ASN A 110 -8.01 13.89 -22.12
C ASN A 110 -8.00 12.36 -22.16
N GLN A 111 -8.73 11.78 -23.14
CA GLN A 111 -8.89 10.33 -23.29
C GLN A 111 -7.57 9.55 -23.44
N ASN A 112 -6.53 10.18 -23.98
CA ASN A 112 -5.23 9.55 -24.19
C ASN A 112 -4.23 9.83 -23.06
N ASP A 113 -4.63 10.65 -22.08
CA ASP A 113 -3.78 11.03 -20.98
C ASP A 113 -3.83 9.96 -19.88
N TYR A 114 -2.77 9.85 -19.16
CA TYR A 114 -2.65 8.93 -18.04
C TYR A 114 -1.54 9.35 -17.10
N MET A 115 -1.57 8.77 -15.93
CA MET A 115 -0.50 8.87 -14.95
C MET A 115 -0.05 7.49 -14.51
N LEU A 116 1.22 7.37 -14.15
CA LEU A 116 1.82 6.16 -13.62
C LEU A 116 2.30 6.39 -12.19
N PHE A 117 2.09 5.41 -11.32
CA PHE A 117 2.69 5.36 -10.00
C PHE A 117 3.19 3.95 -9.70
N TYR A 118 4.12 3.81 -8.78
CA TYR A 118 4.54 2.50 -8.29
C TYR A 118 3.70 2.12 -7.08
N GLY A 119 2.94 1.03 -7.22
CA GLY A 119 2.14 0.47 -6.14
C GLY A 119 2.83 -0.75 -5.54
N TRP A 120 2.85 -0.82 -4.22
CA TRP A 120 3.29 -1.99 -3.49
C TRP A 120 2.09 -2.86 -3.13
N GLY A 121 2.18 -4.16 -3.41
CA GLY A 121 1.21 -5.15 -2.96
C GLY A 121 1.24 -5.36 -1.43
N PRO A 122 0.40 -6.26 -0.90
CA PRO A 122 0.31 -6.50 0.55
C PRO A 122 1.49 -7.30 1.11
N ASN A 123 2.19 -8.06 0.28
CA ASN A 123 3.29 -8.92 0.68
C ASN A 123 4.64 -8.21 0.52
N ARG A 124 5.60 -8.54 1.37
CA ARG A 124 6.93 -7.92 1.36
C ARG A 124 8.05 -8.93 1.33
N TRP A 125 9.12 -8.60 0.61
CA TRP A 125 10.38 -9.30 0.72
C TRP A 125 11.29 -8.57 1.71
N ARG A 126 11.88 -9.32 2.62
CA ARG A 126 12.83 -8.81 3.61
C ARG A 126 14.13 -9.60 3.51
N ALA A 127 15.26 -8.87 3.42
CA ALA A 127 16.57 -9.48 3.58
C ALA A 127 16.81 -9.81 5.06
N ASN A 128 17.26 -11.02 5.36
CA ASN A 128 17.55 -11.46 6.73
C ASN A 128 19.01 -11.16 7.18
N GLY A 129 19.78 -10.48 6.35
CA GLY A 129 21.18 -10.10 6.64
C GLY A 129 22.22 -11.14 6.24
N THR A 130 21.82 -12.31 5.74
CA THR A 130 22.70 -13.42 5.32
C THR A 130 22.62 -13.73 3.84
N ALA A 131 22.24 -12.74 3.00
CA ALA A 131 21.94 -12.88 1.58
C ALA A 131 20.70 -13.74 1.28
N GLU A 132 19.95 -14.13 2.29
CA GLU A 132 18.66 -14.78 2.12
C GLU A 132 17.53 -13.76 2.18
N PHE A 133 16.42 -14.12 1.55
CA PHE A 133 15.22 -13.30 1.52
C PHE A 133 14.03 -14.10 2.03
N GLU A 134 13.26 -13.47 2.89
CA GLU A 134 12.01 -14.00 3.43
C GLU A 134 10.84 -13.22 2.83
N GLN A 135 9.82 -13.91 2.36
CA GLN A 135 8.56 -13.27 2.02
C GLN A 135 7.68 -13.16 3.26
N ILE A 136 7.30 -11.94 3.61
CA ILE A 136 6.34 -11.66 4.67
C ILE A 136 4.98 -11.52 4.04
N LYS A 137 4.14 -12.55 4.19
CA LYS A 137 2.78 -12.55 3.70
C LYS A 137 1.87 -11.73 4.61
N ASN A 138 0.99 -10.93 4.02
CA ASN A 138 -0.07 -10.27 4.75
C ASN A 138 -1.25 -11.23 4.91
N ILE A 139 -1.41 -11.77 6.12
CA ILE A 139 -2.47 -12.75 6.43
C ILE A 139 -3.86 -12.13 6.62
N TYR A 140 -3.98 -10.79 6.54
CA TYR A 140 -5.24 -10.08 6.78
C TYR A 140 -5.93 -9.62 5.50
N THR A 141 -5.16 -9.47 4.41
CA THR A 141 -5.69 -8.98 3.13
C THR A 141 -4.78 -9.36 1.97
N ASP A 142 -5.39 -9.61 0.82
CA ASP A 142 -4.72 -9.86 -0.45
C ASP A 142 -4.46 -8.56 -1.24
N TYR A 143 -4.79 -7.40 -0.67
CA TYR A 143 -4.66 -6.10 -1.32
C TYR A 143 -4.01 -5.07 -0.42
N SER A 144 -3.14 -4.24 -0.99
CA SER A 144 -2.82 -2.91 -0.47
C SER A 144 -3.80 -1.90 -1.03
N TYR A 145 -4.13 -0.90 -0.24
CA TYR A 145 -5.07 0.13 -0.67
C TYR A 145 -4.36 1.46 -0.84
N TYR A 146 -4.63 2.07 -2.00
CA TYR A 146 -4.23 3.43 -2.32
C TYR A 146 -5.45 4.30 -2.50
N PHE A 147 -5.26 5.61 -2.44
CA PHE A 147 -6.33 6.58 -2.56
C PHE A 147 -5.97 7.60 -3.62
N ILE A 148 -6.90 7.82 -4.53
CA ILE A 148 -6.83 8.91 -5.48
C ILE A 148 -7.52 10.10 -4.82
N ASN A 149 -6.83 11.23 -4.75
CA ASN A 149 -7.37 12.50 -4.25
C ASN A 149 -7.46 13.50 -5.39
N ILE A 150 -8.61 14.13 -5.55
CA ILE A 150 -8.82 15.22 -6.50
C ILE A 150 -8.80 16.53 -5.70
N ASN A 151 -7.75 17.32 -5.92
CA ASN A 151 -7.57 18.56 -5.18
C ASN A 151 -6.61 19.53 -5.91
N SER A 152 -7.14 20.65 -6.41
CA SER A 152 -6.36 21.69 -7.12
C SER A 152 -5.44 22.52 -6.22
N GLU A 153 -5.65 22.51 -4.91
CA GLU A 153 -4.83 23.26 -3.96
C GLU A 153 -3.58 22.51 -3.51
N ARG A 154 -3.51 21.21 -3.84
CA ARG A 154 -2.41 20.35 -3.44
C ARG A 154 -1.28 20.37 -4.47
N THR A 155 -0.04 20.44 -4.00
CA THR A 155 1.11 20.35 -4.88
C THR A 155 1.33 18.91 -5.38
N PRO A 156 1.44 18.69 -6.71
CA PRO A 156 1.75 17.37 -7.25
C PRO A 156 3.13 16.87 -6.79
N SER A 157 3.22 15.59 -6.46
CA SER A 157 4.50 14.90 -6.30
C SER A 157 4.86 14.23 -7.63
N GLU A 158 5.72 14.85 -8.42
CA GLU A 158 6.05 14.38 -9.76
C GLU A 158 7.41 13.69 -9.79
N ILE A 159 7.47 12.54 -10.49
CA ILE A 159 8.73 11.82 -10.72
C ILE A 159 9.60 12.66 -11.65
N GLN A 160 10.80 12.97 -11.19
CA GLN A 160 11.77 13.75 -11.97
C GLN A 160 12.40 12.87 -13.06
N THR A 161 12.43 13.38 -14.28
CA THR A 161 13.12 12.74 -15.38
C THR A 161 14.58 13.16 -15.37
N ASN A 162 15.48 12.22 -15.14
CA ASN A 162 16.91 12.46 -15.28
C ASN A 162 17.34 12.24 -16.74
N ALA A 163 18.33 13.01 -17.19
CA ALA A 163 18.95 12.75 -18.48
C ALA A 163 19.59 11.35 -18.48
N ALA A 164 19.47 10.66 -19.62
CA ALA A 164 20.13 9.38 -19.79
C ALA A 164 21.65 9.54 -19.63
N VAL A 165 22.26 8.60 -18.92
CA VAL A 165 23.73 8.55 -18.80
C VAL A 165 24.32 8.42 -20.21
N GLN A 166 25.19 9.36 -20.57
CA GLN A 166 25.87 9.35 -21.86
C GLN A 166 27.15 8.52 -21.74
N GLY A 167 27.40 7.67 -22.73
CA GLY A 167 28.59 6.82 -22.82
C GLY A 167 28.28 5.33 -22.94
N SER A 168 29.32 4.54 -23.17
CA SER A 168 29.21 3.09 -23.11
C SER A 168 29.09 2.64 -21.66
N PRO A 169 28.28 1.60 -21.36
CA PRO A 169 28.23 1.05 -20.01
C PRO A 169 29.56 0.41 -19.63
N ASP A 170 29.99 0.60 -18.39
CA ASP A 170 31.21 -0.05 -17.87
C ASP A 170 30.99 -1.55 -17.67
N GLU A 171 29.75 -1.95 -17.40
CA GLU A 171 29.37 -3.34 -17.21
C GLU A 171 27.96 -3.59 -17.76
N ILE A 172 27.76 -4.72 -18.41
CA ILE A 172 26.46 -5.19 -18.90
C ILE A 172 26.05 -6.40 -18.09
N ILE A 173 25.03 -6.25 -17.25
CA ILE A 173 24.44 -7.35 -16.48
C ILE A 173 23.35 -8.00 -17.33
N SER A 174 23.56 -9.28 -17.69
CA SER A 174 22.61 -10.07 -18.49
C SER A 174 21.88 -11.15 -17.69
N ILE A 175 22.24 -11.35 -16.43
CA ILE A 175 21.65 -12.35 -15.52
C ILE A 175 21.26 -11.65 -14.23
N TYR A 176 20.14 -12.08 -13.65
CA TYR A 176 19.70 -11.62 -12.32
C TYR A 176 19.09 -12.80 -11.55
N ASP A 177 19.14 -12.70 -10.22
CA ASP A 177 18.53 -13.70 -9.35
C ASP A 177 17.02 -13.44 -9.27
N TYR A 178 16.24 -14.39 -9.77
CA TYR A 178 14.79 -14.36 -9.64
C TYR A 178 14.35 -14.94 -8.31
N ARG A 179 13.40 -14.28 -7.66
CA ARG A 179 12.80 -14.74 -6.41
C ARG A 179 11.32 -14.97 -6.62
N ALA A 180 10.85 -16.13 -6.17
CA ALA A 180 9.43 -16.44 -6.15
C ALA A 180 9.10 -17.15 -4.83
N CYS A 181 7.91 -16.91 -4.33
CA CYS A 181 7.32 -17.64 -3.21
C CYS A 181 5.94 -18.11 -3.65
N TYR A 182 5.68 -19.38 -3.42
CA TYR A 182 4.37 -19.98 -3.61
C TYR A 182 3.85 -20.39 -2.24
N GLU A 183 2.81 -19.71 -1.77
CA GLU A 183 2.15 -19.98 -0.51
C GLU A 183 0.66 -19.73 -0.65
N ASN A 184 -0.11 -20.82 -0.61
CA ASN A 184 -1.57 -20.79 -0.60
C ASN A 184 -2.09 -21.07 0.80
N ASP A 185 -2.81 -20.10 1.37
CA ASP A 185 -3.48 -20.24 2.67
C ASP A 185 -4.92 -20.72 2.45
N LEU A 186 -5.09 -22.03 2.25
CA LEU A 186 -6.36 -22.60 1.88
C LEU A 186 -7.16 -23.10 3.10
N VAL A 187 -6.50 -23.64 4.10
CA VAL A 187 -7.16 -24.34 5.21
C VAL A 187 -6.61 -23.88 6.56
N SER A 188 -7.50 -23.46 7.45
CA SER A 188 -7.19 -23.30 8.87
C SER A 188 -7.75 -24.48 9.65
N LEU A 189 -6.89 -25.28 10.30
CA LEU A 189 -7.30 -26.51 11.00
C LEU A 189 -8.20 -26.25 12.22
N ILE A 190 -8.10 -25.06 12.81
CA ILE A 190 -8.86 -24.69 14.02
C ILE A 190 -9.90 -23.60 13.75
N GLY A 191 -10.13 -23.25 12.49
CA GLY A 191 -11.09 -22.21 12.12
C GLY A 191 -10.72 -20.80 12.57
N GLY A 192 -9.47 -20.55 12.93
CA GLY A 192 -8.97 -19.25 13.35
C GLY A 192 -7.47 -19.26 13.63
N GLY A 193 -6.90 -18.07 13.89
CA GLY A 193 -5.48 -17.91 14.19
C GLY A 193 -4.63 -17.57 12.97
N GLN A 194 -3.32 -17.53 13.19
CA GLN A 194 -2.35 -17.05 12.20
C GLN A 194 -1.72 -18.17 11.35
N ARG A 195 -2.10 -19.44 11.59
CA ARG A 195 -1.55 -20.59 10.86
C ARG A 195 -2.57 -21.12 9.88
N TRP A 196 -2.20 -21.06 8.62
CA TRP A 196 -2.93 -21.60 7.50
C TRP A 196 -2.06 -22.61 6.76
N TYR A 197 -2.67 -23.50 6.04
CA TYR A 197 -2.01 -24.57 5.30
C TYR A 197 -2.47 -24.53 3.84
N GLY A 198 -1.58 -24.91 2.94
CA GLY A 198 -1.85 -24.99 1.51
C GLY A 198 -2.62 -26.24 1.10
N GLU A 199 -2.26 -26.81 -0.06
CA GLU A 199 -2.85 -28.02 -0.60
C GLU A 199 -2.53 -29.23 0.29
N LEU A 200 -3.49 -30.16 0.33
CA LEU A 200 -3.27 -31.50 0.89
C LEU A 200 -2.53 -32.35 -0.16
N PHE A 201 -1.42 -32.94 0.23
CA PHE A 201 -0.68 -33.88 -0.57
C PHE A 201 -1.06 -35.32 -0.21
#